data_ec2923f0023ba90bb2374c57514adc8b
#
_entry.id   ec2923f0023ba90bb2374c57514adc8b
#
_cell.length_a   1.000
_cell.length_b   1.000
_cell.length_c   1.000
_cell.angle_alpha   90.00
_cell.angle_beta   90.00
_cell.angle_gamma   90.00
#
_symmetry.space_group_name_H-M   'P 1'
#
loop_
_entity.id
_entity.type
_entity.pdbx_description
1 polymer ?
#
loop_
_entity_poly.entity_id
_entity_poly.type
_entity_poly.pdbx_seq_one_letter_code
_entity_poly.pdbx_strand_id
1 'polypeptide(L)'
;MLGLWAVLVVIFILFALVTSHNAVIATRSFVATILAFAFLLAVMLLFAARGFPDRLTTFAGPGSAWFLGVILFSIFLVYALGTGAASLTRLAAVAAFIFLPLLLLSTAQSAATGCWQDLFILVAIWATVKFGPSHWLWPFPGGRLGYTFTVLLAAGIAIAGFLLLRRAKDVGYNIAWGPNWAVYILGSLALFACIAIPLGLRLHFLVYSPHISAWKSFIALSIAILFFTAWPEELLFRGLLQNFLSGVTKSDTAAWIAASVLFGFSHVTNLHFPNWRYVLLASIAGLFYGWTWRKTNSIFASALVHAGVDILWHFLFLTP
;
A
#
# COMPACT_ATOMS: atom_id res chain seq x y z
N MET A 1 7.30 -0.95 17.49
CA MET A 1 7.66 -1.23 16.07
C MET A 1 8.40 -2.54 15.91
N LEU A 2 9.49 -2.80 16.63
CA LEU A 2 10.26 -4.05 16.48
C LEU A 2 9.41 -5.33 16.72
N GLY A 3 8.59 -5.34 17.77
CA GLY A 3 7.70 -6.47 18.05
C GLY A 3 6.66 -6.70 16.94
N LEU A 4 6.06 -5.64 16.40
CA LEU A 4 5.13 -5.73 15.27
C LEU A 4 5.85 -6.28 14.02
N TRP A 5 7.01 -5.76 13.70
CA TRP A 5 7.84 -6.25 12.60
C TRP A 5 8.15 -7.75 12.74
N ALA A 6 8.61 -8.18 13.92
CA ALA A 6 8.93 -9.58 14.17
C ALA A 6 7.70 -10.49 13.99
N VAL A 7 6.54 -10.09 14.51
CA VAL A 7 5.27 -10.84 14.34
C VAL A 7 4.90 -10.97 12.87
N LEU A 8 4.96 -9.89 12.10
CA LEU A 8 4.62 -9.91 10.68
C LEU A 8 5.61 -10.76 9.85
N VAL A 9 6.90 -10.73 10.19
CA VAL A 9 7.90 -11.59 9.55
C VAL A 9 7.64 -13.06 9.87
N VAL A 10 7.30 -13.40 11.12
CA VAL A 10 6.94 -14.78 11.49
C VAL A 10 5.70 -15.26 10.74
N ILE A 11 4.65 -14.42 10.65
CA ILE A 11 3.45 -14.75 9.88
C ILE A 11 3.80 -14.99 8.41
N PHE A 12 4.66 -14.16 7.82
CA PHE A 12 5.11 -14.33 6.44
C PHE A 12 5.91 -15.64 6.26
N ILE A 13 6.80 -15.98 7.19
CA ILE A 13 7.55 -17.24 7.17
C ILE A 13 6.59 -18.42 7.17
N LEU A 14 5.62 -18.43 8.08
CA LEU A 14 4.62 -19.50 8.17
C LEU A 14 3.78 -19.60 6.88
N PHE A 15 3.37 -18.46 6.32
CA PHE A 15 2.65 -18.44 5.05
C PHE A 15 3.50 -18.95 3.90
N ALA A 16 4.76 -18.54 3.80
CA ALA A 16 5.69 -18.98 2.77
C ALA A 16 5.96 -20.49 2.86
N LEU A 17 6.09 -21.03 4.07
CA LEU A 17 6.24 -22.49 4.30
C LEU A 17 5.01 -23.26 3.83
N VAL A 18 3.79 -22.79 4.15
CA VAL A 18 2.56 -23.43 3.75
C VAL A 18 2.36 -23.39 2.24
N THR A 19 2.63 -22.26 1.60
CA THR A 19 2.45 -22.09 0.15
C THR A 19 3.51 -22.83 -0.67
N SER A 20 4.64 -23.14 -0.06
CA SER A 20 5.75 -23.83 -0.70
C SER A 20 5.81 -25.34 -0.40
N HIS A 21 4.83 -25.87 0.32
CA HIS A 21 4.84 -27.24 0.84
C HIS A 21 5.05 -28.35 -0.24
N ASN A 22 4.74 -28.05 -1.49
CA ASN A 22 4.90 -29.00 -2.60
C ASN A 22 6.11 -28.71 -3.51
N ALA A 23 6.94 -27.73 -3.19
CA ALA A 23 8.11 -27.37 -3.98
C ALA A 23 9.40 -27.66 -3.19
N VAL A 24 10.33 -28.39 -3.80
CA VAL A 24 11.70 -28.51 -3.28
C VAL A 24 12.36 -27.14 -3.43
N ILE A 25 12.34 -26.35 -2.36
CA ILE A 25 12.89 -25.00 -2.35
C ILE A 25 14.31 -25.04 -1.85
N ALA A 26 15.24 -24.51 -2.63
CA ALA A 26 16.61 -24.30 -2.17
C ALA A 26 16.59 -23.35 -0.96
N THR A 27 17.20 -23.74 0.16
CA THR A 27 17.32 -22.95 1.40
C THR A 27 17.76 -21.51 1.12
N ARG A 28 18.67 -21.32 0.17
CA ARG A 28 19.16 -20.01 -0.26
C ARG A 28 18.03 -19.11 -0.79
N SER A 29 17.18 -19.64 -1.65
CA SER A 29 16.07 -18.88 -2.24
C SER A 29 15.03 -18.49 -1.18
N PHE A 30 14.76 -19.40 -0.26
CA PHE A 30 13.85 -19.16 0.86
C PHE A 30 14.38 -18.05 1.78
N VAL A 31 15.64 -18.14 2.21
CA VAL A 31 16.28 -17.14 3.07
C VAL A 31 16.32 -15.77 2.39
N ALA A 32 16.71 -15.69 1.11
CA ALA A 32 16.73 -14.43 0.38
C ALA A 32 15.35 -13.78 0.27
N THR A 33 14.32 -14.59 0.09
CA THR A 33 12.92 -14.12 0.05
C THR A 33 12.48 -13.54 1.39
N ILE A 34 12.77 -14.23 2.50
CA ILE A 34 12.44 -13.76 3.84
C ILE A 34 13.20 -12.47 4.17
N LEU A 35 14.48 -12.39 3.85
CA LEU A 35 15.28 -11.18 4.06
C LEU A 35 14.70 -10.00 3.27
N ALA A 36 14.39 -10.19 1.99
CA ALA A 36 13.81 -9.14 1.17
C ALA A 36 12.47 -8.65 1.75
N PHE A 37 11.57 -9.55 2.14
CA PHE A 37 10.32 -9.19 2.81
C PHE A 37 10.57 -8.43 4.11
N ALA A 38 11.42 -8.96 4.98
CA ALA A 38 11.70 -8.38 6.29
C ALA A 38 12.26 -6.95 6.18
N PHE A 39 13.18 -6.71 5.23
CA PHE A 39 13.76 -5.39 5.04
C PHE A 39 12.80 -4.42 4.35
N LEU A 40 12.03 -4.82 3.34
CA LEU A 40 11.01 -3.98 2.73
C LEU A 40 9.94 -3.58 3.76
N LEU A 41 9.47 -4.54 4.56
CA LEU A 41 8.53 -4.28 5.65
C LEU A 41 9.14 -3.34 6.71
N ALA A 42 10.44 -3.53 7.03
CA ALA A 42 11.13 -2.65 7.98
C ALA A 42 11.14 -1.20 7.49
N VAL A 43 11.39 -0.94 6.21
CA VAL A 43 11.31 0.40 5.63
C VAL A 43 9.93 1.01 5.90
N MET A 44 8.86 0.30 5.56
CA MET A 44 7.49 0.80 5.75
C MET A 44 7.20 1.11 7.23
N LEU A 45 7.55 0.21 8.14
CA LEU A 45 7.26 0.35 9.57
C LEU A 45 8.14 1.42 10.25
N LEU A 46 9.42 1.49 9.91
CA LEU A 46 10.35 2.45 10.51
C LEU A 46 9.95 3.90 10.20
N PHE A 47 9.50 4.16 8.96
CA PHE A 47 9.04 5.49 8.59
C PHE A 47 7.73 5.91 9.28
N ALA A 48 6.92 4.96 9.74
CA ALA A 48 5.77 5.23 10.59
C ALA A 48 6.13 5.45 12.08
N ALA A 49 7.37 5.17 12.47
CA ALA A 49 7.85 5.41 13.84
C ALA A 49 8.22 6.88 14.02
N ARG A 50 7.81 7.45 15.16
CA ARG A 50 8.08 8.86 15.51
C ARG A 50 9.58 9.17 15.45
N GLY A 51 9.94 10.23 14.75
CA GLY A 51 11.30 10.74 14.67
C GLY A 51 12.29 9.92 13.84
N PHE A 52 11.88 8.80 13.22
CA PHE A 52 12.77 8.05 12.35
C PHE A 52 13.11 8.80 11.05
N PRO A 53 12.13 9.41 10.34
CA PRO A 53 12.44 10.22 9.15
C PRO A 53 13.45 11.34 9.45
N ASP A 54 13.30 12.04 10.59
CA ASP A 54 14.20 13.11 10.99
C ASP A 54 15.62 12.58 11.29
N ARG A 55 15.75 11.44 11.96
CA ARG A 55 17.05 10.80 12.21
C ARG A 55 17.73 10.40 10.91
N LEU A 56 17.00 9.85 9.95
CA LEU A 56 17.54 9.48 8.64
C LEU A 56 18.00 10.71 7.86
N THR A 57 17.20 11.79 7.87
CA THR A 57 17.58 13.04 7.22
C THR A 57 18.78 13.71 7.89
N THR A 58 18.91 13.60 9.21
CA THR A 58 20.08 14.07 9.94
C THR A 58 21.33 13.26 9.56
N PHE A 59 21.21 11.94 9.43
CA PHE A 59 22.31 11.04 9.10
C PHE A 59 22.77 11.17 7.63
N ALA A 60 21.83 11.11 6.68
CA ALA A 60 22.13 11.06 5.25
C ALA A 60 22.01 12.43 4.55
N GLY A 61 21.64 13.47 5.27
CA GLY A 61 21.51 14.82 4.74
C GLY A 61 20.55 14.94 3.56
N PRO A 62 20.83 15.84 2.60
CA PRO A 62 20.01 16.02 1.39
C PRO A 62 19.92 14.77 0.51
N GLY A 63 20.83 13.82 0.67
CA GLY A 63 20.89 12.56 -0.07
C GLY A 63 19.99 11.45 0.50
N SER A 64 19.22 11.70 1.58
CA SER A 64 18.44 10.68 2.29
C SER A 64 17.48 9.88 1.40
N ALA A 65 16.83 10.53 0.41
CA ALA A 65 15.95 9.86 -0.54
C ALA A 65 16.71 8.91 -1.45
N TRP A 66 17.85 9.34 -1.97
CA TRP A 66 18.74 8.52 -2.81
C TRP A 66 19.36 7.38 -2.03
N PHE A 67 19.74 7.63 -0.78
CA PHE A 67 20.25 6.59 0.12
C PHE A 67 19.19 5.50 0.35
N LEU A 68 17.92 5.89 0.58
CA LEU A 68 16.82 4.93 0.67
C LEU A 68 16.61 4.19 -0.66
N GLY A 69 16.69 4.88 -1.80
CA GLY A 69 16.63 4.25 -3.13
C GLY A 69 17.70 3.17 -3.32
N VAL A 70 18.93 3.44 -2.90
CA VAL A 70 20.03 2.45 -2.93
C VAL A 70 19.73 1.26 -2.01
N ILE A 71 19.19 1.50 -0.81
CA ILE A 71 18.76 0.42 0.09
C ILE A 71 17.70 -0.46 -0.57
N LEU A 72 16.65 0.14 -1.16
CA LEU A 72 15.58 -0.59 -1.84
C LEU A 72 16.11 -1.44 -3.00
N PHE A 73 17.02 -0.89 -3.79
CA PHE A 73 17.67 -1.62 -4.88
C PHE A 73 18.55 -2.76 -4.35
N SER A 74 19.30 -2.54 -3.26
CA SER A 74 20.13 -3.56 -2.63
C SER A 74 19.31 -4.73 -2.07
N ILE A 75 18.13 -4.44 -1.50
CA ILE A 75 17.18 -5.47 -1.05
C ILE A 75 16.75 -6.34 -2.23
N PHE A 76 16.37 -5.72 -3.35
CA PHE A 76 16.03 -6.46 -4.57
C PHE A 76 17.22 -7.27 -5.10
N LEU A 77 18.42 -6.70 -5.10
CA LEU A 77 19.64 -7.38 -5.57
C LEU A 77 19.94 -8.65 -4.73
N VAL A 78 19.84 -8.55 -3.40
CA VAL A 78 19.99 -9.72 -2.50
C VAL A 78 18.94 -10.79 -2.82
N TYR A 79 17.69 -10.40 -3.01
CA TYR A 79 16.63 -11.30 -3.45
C TYR A 79 16.97 -11.96 -4.78
N ALA A 80 17.29 -11.17 -5.80
CA ALA A 80 17.52 -11.66 -7.17
C ALA A 80 18.74 -12.62 -7.25
N LEU A 81 19.82 -12.31 -6.55
CA LEU A 81 20.98 -13.18 -6.46
C LEU A 81 20.66 -14.46 -5.68
N GLY A 82 19.95 -14.36 -4.56
CA GLY A 82 19.58 -15.48 -3.71
C GLY A 82 18.64 -16.47 -4.37
N THR A 83 17.71 -15.98 -5.19
CA THR A 83 16.70 -16.80 -5.88
C THR A 83 17.13 -17.25 -7.29
N GLY A 84 18.28 -16.79 -7.79
CA GLY A 84 18.69 -17.02 -9.17
C GLY A 84 17.89 -16.19 -10.20
N ALA A 85 17.11 -15.21 -9.75
CA ALA A 85 16.31 -14.35 -10.62
C ALA A 85 17.11 -13.17 -11.21
N ALA A 86 18.39 -13.03 -10.88
CA ALA A 86 19.25 -11.94 -11.35
C ALA A 86 19.41 -12.01 -12.88
N SER A 87 18.95 -10.96 -13.57
CA SER A 87 19.18 -10.72 -14.99
C SER A 87 19.34 -9.22 -15.21
N LEU A 88 20.09 -8.83 -16.24
CA LEU A 88 20.30 -7.42 -16.54
C LEU A 88 18.97 -6.69 -16.74
N THR A 89 18.01 -7.31 -17.42
CA THR A 89 16.69 -6.74 -17.68
C THR A 89 15.89 -6.51 -16.41
N ARG A 90 15.89 -7.46 -15.46
CA ARG A 90 15.22 -7.28 -14.16
C ARG A 90 15.89 -6.22 -13.31
N LEU A 91 17.22 -6.24 -13.22
CA LEU A 91 17.96 -5.24 -12.47
C LEU A 91 17.74 -3.84 -13.04
N ALA A 92 17.79 -3.68 -14.37
CA ALA A 92 17.50 -2.41 -15.04
C ALA A 92 16.05 -1.95 -14.81
N ALA A 93 15.07 -2.86 -14.89
CA ALA A 93 13.66 -2.54 -14.65
C ALA A 93 13.42 -2.04 -13.22
N VAL A 94 14.00 -2.71 -12.22
CA VAL A 94 13.85 -2.29 -10.81
C VAL A 94 14.63 -1.02 -10.53
N ALA A 95 15.84 -0.87 -11.09
CA ALA A 95 16.58 0.39 -11.00
C ALA A 95 15.77 1.55 -11.62
N ALA A 96 15.18 1.36 -12.79
CA ALA A 96 14.32 2.35 -13.42
C ALA A 96 13.09 2.66 -12.54
N PHE A 97 12.42 1.65 -12.00
CA PHE A 97 11.24 1.83 -11.15
C PHE A 97 11.56 2.61 -9.86
N ILE A 98 12.77 2.46 -9.30
CA ILE A 98 13.20 3.19 -8.10
C ILE A 98 13.73 4.59 -8.46
N PHE A 99 14.65 4.69 -9.41
CA PHE A 99 15.45 5.90 -9.59
C PHE A 99 14.84 6.90 -10.56
N LEU A 100 14.03 6.49 -11.58
CA LEU A 100 13.35 7.44 -12.46
C LEU A 100 12.32 8.31 -11.72
N PRO A 101 11.47 7.76 -10.81
CA PRO A 101 10.64 8.58 -9.95
C PRO A 101 11.42 9.59 -9.13
N LEU A 102 12.51 9.18 -8.47
CA LEU A 102 13.34 10.08 -7.68
C LEU A 102 13.98 11.18 -8.55
N LEU A 103 14.47 10.81 -9.74
CA LEU A 103 15.06 11.75 -10.68
C LEU A 103 14.01 12.79 -11.13
N LEU A 104 12.81 12.36 -11.53
CA LEU A 104 11.78 13.30 -11.96
C LEU A 104 11.30 14.18 -10.81
N LEU A 105 11.09 13.63 -9.62
CA LEU A 105 10.71 14.42 -8.44
C LEU A 105 11.81 15.39 -7.99
N SER A 106 13.09 15.08 -8.26
CA SER A 106 14.20 16.01 -7.94
C SER A 106 14.15 17.29 -8.77
N THR A 107 13.59 17.25 -9.98
CA THR A 107 13.41 18.45 -10.81
C THR A 107 12.29 19.37 -10.29
N ALA A 108 11.45 18.89 -9.40
CA ALA A 108 10.31 19.59 -8.83
C ALA A 108 10.54 20.07 -7.38
N GLN A 109 11.75 19.97 -6.83
CA GLN A 109 12.00 20.27 -5.40
C GLN A 109 11.60 21.70 -4.99
N SER A 110 11.75 22.67 -5.88
CA SER A 110 11.36 24.08 -5.65
C SER A 110 9.88 24.36 -5.89
N ALA A 111 9.16 23.46 -6.56
CA ALA A 111 7.74 23.61 -6.85
C ALA A 111 6.89 23.21 -5.62
N ALA A 112 5.68 23.77 -5.52
CA ALA A 112 4.69 23.34 -4.53
C ALA A 112 4.36 21.86 -4.72
N THR A 113 4.01 21.18 -3.64
CA THR A 113 3.51 19.79 -3.69
C THR A 113 2.17 19.73 -4.45
N GLY A 114 1.97 18.66 -5.22
CA GLY A 114 0.82 18.51 -6.12
C GLY A 114 1.07 19.03 -7.53
N CYS A 115 2.31 19.37 -7.90
CA CYS A 115 2.68 19.69 -9.27
C CYS A 115 2.52 18.47 -10.20
N TRP A 116 2.61 18.68 -11.52
CA TRP A 116 2.38 17.59 -12.47
C TRP A 116 3.33 16.40 -12.30
N GLN A 117 4.59 16.64 -11.89
CA GLN A 117 5.55 15.58 -11.61
C GLN A 117 5.08 14.69 -10.46
N ASP A 118 4.57 15.31 -9.38
CA ASP A 118 4.04 14.58 -8.23
C ASP A 118 2.88 13.68 -8.65
N LEU A 119 1.89 14.23 -9.38
CA LEU A 119 0.73 13.49 -9.84
C LEU A 119 1.09 12.40 -10.85
N PHE A 120 2.02 12.69 -11.76
CA PHE A 120 2.50 11.70 -12.74
C PHE A 120 3.16 10.52 -12.04
N ILE A 121 4.05 10.77 -11.05
CA ILE A 121 4.71 9.69 -10.31
C ILE A 121 3.74 8.88 -9.47
N LEU A 122 2.72 9.51 -8.86
CA LEU A 122 1.66 8.78 -8.15
C LEU A 122 0.94 7.79 -9.09
N VAL A 123 0.56 8.26 -10.28
CA VAL A 123 -0.08 7.42 -11.29
C VAL A 123 0.87 6.33 -11.77
N ALA A 124 2.15 6.64 -12.00
CA ALA A 124 3.14 5.66 -12.44
C ALA A 124 3.37 4.55 -11.40
N ILE A 125 3.48 4.91 -10.11
CA ILE A 125 3.60 3.95 -9.01
C ILE A 125 2.35 3.06 -8.96
N TRP A 126 1.16 3.66 -8.98
CA TRP A 126 -0.11 2.92 -8.97
C TRP A 126 -0.23 1.99 -10.18
N ALA A 127 0.06 2.47 -11.38
CA ALA A 127 -0.03 1.68 -12.61
C ALA A 127 0.96 0.50 -12.60
N THR A 128 2.18 0.70 -12.07
CA THR A 128 3.16 -0.38 -11.94
C THR A 128 2.71 -1.45 -10.94
N VAL A 129 2.09 -1.08 -9.83
CA VAL A 129 1.51 -2.05 -8.89
C VAL A 129 0.32 -2.79 -9.51
N LYS A 130 -0.55 -2.06 -10.20
CA LYS A 130 -1.80 -2.59 -10.75
C LYS A 130 -1.59 -3.48 -11.97
N PHE A 131 -0.74 -3.07 -12.91
CA PHE A 131 -0.58 -3.69 -14.24
C PHE A 131 0.83 -4.21 -14.49
N GLY A 132 1.77 -3.93 -13.60
CA GLY A 132 3.17 -4.30 -13.79
C GLY A 132 3.42 -5.80 -13.64
N PRO A 133 4.59 -6.25 -14.11
CA PRO A 133 4.95 -7.67 -14.16
C PRO A 133 5.48 -8.18 -12.81
N SER A 134 4.66 -8.09 -11.75
CA SER A 134 5.08 -8.46 -10.38
C SER A 134 5.62 -9.90 -10.29
N HIS A 135 4.99 -10.85 -11.01
CA HIS A 135 5.46 -12.24 -11.06
C HIS A 135 6.81 -12.39 -11.76
N TRP A 136 7.07 -11.59 -12.76
CA TRP A 136 8.34 -11.59 -13.45
C TRP A 136 9.43 -10.95 -12.60
N LEU A 137 9.12 -9.87 -11.89
CA LEU A 137 10.08 -9.23 -10.97
C LEU A 137 10.43 -10.13 -9.78
N TRP A 138 9.42 -10.79 -9.21
CA TRP A 138 9.52 -11.60 -8.00
C TRP A 138 9.02 -13.03 -8.26
N PRO A 139 9.78 -13.85 -9.01
CA PRO A 139 9.30 -15.18 -9.44
C PRO A 139 9.18 -16.20 -8.31
N PHE A 140 9.84 -15.97 -7.18
CA PHE A 140 9.84 -16.89 -6.05
C PHE A 140 9.17 -16.25 -4.81
N PRO A 141 8.45 -17.05 -3.99
CA PRO A 141 8.09 -18.47 -4.01
C PRO A 141 6.78 -18.78 -4.78
N GLY A 142 6.63 -18.24 -5.94
CA GLY A 142 5.48 -18.46 -6.81
C GLY A 142 4.41 -17.37 -6.68
N GLY A 143 4.11 -16.83 -7.81
CA GLY A 143 3.07 -15.90 -8.23
C GLY A 143 2.45 -14.93 -7.23
N ARG A 144 1.79 -15.39 -6.21
CA ARG A 144 0.98 -14.53 -5.31
C ARG A 144 1.80 -13.54 -4.46
N LEU A 145 3.00 -13.91 -4.08
CA LEU A 145 3.85 -13.06 -3.25
C LEU A 145 4.53 -11.93 -4.04
N GLY A 146 4.67 -12.06 -5.35
CA GLY A 146 5.22 -11.02 -6.21
C GLY A 146 4.47 -9.69 -6.10
N TYR A 147 3.15 -9.74 -5.98
CA TYR A 147 2.34 -8.54 -5.74
C TYR A 147 2.71 -7.85 -4.41
N THR A 148 2.78 -8.59 -3.31
CA THR A 148 3.13 -8.05 -1.99
C THR A 148 4.51 -7.37 -1.99
N PHE A 149 5.51 -7.98 -2.61
CA PHE A 149 6.84 -7.39 -2.74
C PHE A 149 6.83 -6.11 -3.58
N THR A 150 6.06 -6.11 -4.69
CA THR A 150 5.92 -4.92 -5.53
C THR A 150 5.24 -3.77 -4.77
N VAL A 151 4.20 -4.07 -3.99
CA VAL A 151 3.51 -3.08 -3.13
C VAL A 151 4.44 -2.49 -2.09
N LEU A 152 5.21 -3.34 -1.38
CA LEU A 152 6.16 -2.86 -0.37
C LEU A 152 7.29 -2.02 -0.99
N LEU A 153 7.81 -2.43 -2.16
CA LEU A 153 8.79 -1.66 -2.90
C LEU A 153 8.22 -0.30 -3.33
N ALA A 154 7.01 -0.29 -3.88
CA ALA A 154 6.29 0.91 -4.29
C ALA A 154 6.03 1.88 -3.12
N ALA A 155 5.64 1.35 -1.95
CA ALA A 155 5.51 2.14 -0.73
C ALA A 155 6.87 2.75 -0.31
N GLY A 156 7.96 1.98 -0.40
CA GLY A 156 9.31 2.49 -0.15
C GLY A 156 9.72 3.60 -1.12
N ILE A 157 9.38 3.48 -2.41
CA ILE A 157 9.61 4.52 -3.43
C ILE A 157 8.78 5.77 -3.12
N ALA A 158 7.50 5.60 -2.76
CA ALA A 158 6.64 6.71 -2.37
C ALA A 158 7.19 7.45 -1.13
N ILE A 159 7.68 6.72 -0.14
CA ILE A 159 8.35 7.27 1.04
C ILE A 159 9.61 8.06 0.62
N ALA A 160 10.49 7.47 -0.17
CA ALA A 160 11.72 8.12 -0.64
C ALA A 160 11.42 9.40 -1.44
N GLY A 161 10.49 9.31 -2.39
CA GLY A 161 10.15 10.42 -3.28
C GLY A 161 9.36 11.52 -2.57
N PHE A 162 8.30 11.17 -1.84
CA PHE A 162 7.39 12.19 -1.33
C PHE A 162 7.69 12.63 0.10
N LEU A 163 8.08 11.72 1.00
CA LEU A 163 8.37 12.09 2.38
C LEU A 163 9.78 12.66 2.54
N LEU A 164 10.78 12.08 1.88
CA LEU A 164 12.18 12.51 2.03
C LEU A 164 12.58 13.59 1.01
N LEU A 165 12.33 13.36 -0.29
CA LEU A 165 12.78 14.27 -1.35
C LEU A 165 11.89 15.51 -1.48
N ARG A 166 10.56 15.30 -1.62
CA ARG A 166 9.56 16.37 -1.73
C ARG A 166 9.19 16.99 -0.38
N ARG A 167 9.48 16.30 0.72
CA ARG A 167 9.14 16.72 2.10
C ARG A 167 7.66 17.07 2.25
N ALA A 168 6.79 16.23 1.66
CA ALA A 168 5.36 16.42 1.71
C ALA A 168 4.88 16.46 3.16
N LYS A 169 4.15 17.52 3.51
CA LYS A 169 3.59 17.75 4.85
C LYS A 169 2.22 17.10 4.96
N ASP A 170 1.78 16.89 6.19
CA ASP A 170 0.42 16.44 6.54
C ASP A 170 -0.03 15.13 5.88
N VAL A 171 0.93 14.29 5.48
CA VAL A 171 0.66 12.97 4.90
C VAL A 171 -0.02 12.04 5.92
N GLY A 172 0.27 12.23 7.20
CA GLY A 172 -0.30 11.39 8.26
C GLY A 172 0.32 9.99 8.33
N TYR A 173 1.59 9.84 7.91
CA TYR A 173 2.30 8.56 7.93
C TYR A 173 2.78 8.21 9.35
N ASN A 174 1.84 7.79 10.19
CA ASN A 174 2.13 7.40 11.58
C ASN A 174 1.11 6.36 12.07
N ILE A 175 1.49 5.60 13.09
CA ILE A 175 0.64 4.61 13.78
C ILE A 175 0.33 5.02 15.22
N ALA A 176 0.62 6.27 15.59
CA ALA A 176 0.35 6.76 16.93
C ALA A 176 -1.16 6.91 17.13
N TRP A 177 -1.69 6.14 18.07
CA TRP A 177 -3.11 6.20 18.41
C TRP A 177 -3.46 7.57 19.01
N GLY A 178 -4.47 8.21 18.43
CA GLY A 178 -4.95 9.52 18.87
C GLY A 178 -6.31 9.46 19.57
N PRO A 179 -6.72 10.55 20.22
CA PRO A 179 -8.02 10.66 20.82
C PRO A 179 -9.12 10.52 19.76
N ASN A 180 -10.24 9.87 20.11
CA ASN A 180 -11.40 9.67 19.25
C ASN A 180 -11.18 8.81 17.98
N TRP A 181 -9.99 8.22 17.76
CA TRP A 181 -9.77 7.35 16.61
C TRP A 181 -10.79 6.21 16.53
N ALA A 182 -11.07 5.54 17.66
CA ALA A 182 -12.06 4.46 17.72
C ALA A 182 -13.43 4.92 17.22
N VAL A 183 -13.85 6.14 17.62
CA VAL A 183 -15.15 6.70 17.18
C VAL A 183 -15.16 6.95 15.67
N TYR A 184 -14.11 7.54 15.12
CA TYR A 184 -14.04 7.80 13.67
C TYR A 184 -13.92 6.49 12.86
N ILE A 185 -13.14 5.51 13.31
CA ILE A 185 -12.97 4.23 12.63
C ILE A 185 -14.28 3.43 12.67
N LEU A 186 -14.82 3.19 13.86
CA LEU A 186 -16.05 2.39 14.02
C LEU A 186 -17.26 3.07 13.43
N GLY A 187 -17.38 4.41 13.58
CA GLY A 187 -18.45 5.20 12.97
C GLY A 187 -18.40 5.16 11.45
N SER A 188 -17.21 5.29 10.84
CA SER A 188 -17.02 5.17 9.39
C SER A 188 -17.37 3.76 8.89
N LEU A 189 -16.93 2.72 9.58
CA LEU A 189 -17.26 1.33 9.22
C LEU A 189 -18.78 1.07 9.33
N ALA A 190 -19.41 1.50 10.41
CA ALA A 190 -20.83 1.30 10.61
C ALA A 190 -21.67 2.05 9.55
N LEU A 191 -21.37 3.32 9.31
CA LEU A 191 -22.07 4.13 8.30
C LEU A 191 -21.84 3.58 6.89
N PHE A 192 -20.60 3.21 6.55
CA PHE A 192 -20.30 2.54 5.29
C PHE A 192 -21.12 1.26 5.13
N ALA A 193 -21.11 0.38 6.12
CA ALA A 193 -21.84 -0.89 6.08
C ALA A 193 -23.35 -0.67 5.91
N CYS A 194 -23.94 0.31 6.63
CA CYS A 194 -25.35 0.66 6.50
C CYS A 194 -25.74 1.16 5.09
N ILE A 195 -24.83 1.77 4.35
CA ILE A 195 -25.08 2.29 3.00
C ILE A 195 -24.69 1.28 1.93
N ALA A 196 -23.45 0.80 2.00
CA ALA A 196 -22.83 0.03 0.92
C ALA A 196 -23.31 -1.43 0.87
N ILE A 197 -23.61 -2.06 2.00
CA ILE A 197 -24.12 -3.44 1.98
C ILE A 197 -25.51 -3.54 1.33
N PRO A 198 -26.54 -2.74 1.75
CA PRO A 198 -27.83 -2.77 1.06
C PRO A 198 -27.73 -2.39 -0.41
N LEU A 199 -26.91 -1.39 -0.74
CA LEU A 199 -26.68 -0.98 -2.13
C LEU A 199 -26.02 -2.08 -2.95
N GLY A 200 -24.99 -2.73 -2.42
CA GLY A 200 -24.28 -3.82 -3.09
C GLY A 200 -25.16 -5.04 -3.33
N LEU A 201 -26.00 -5.39 -2.37
CA LEU A 201 -27.02 -6.45 -2.52
C LEU A 201 -28.07 -6.07 -3.58
N ARG A 202 -28.56 -4.85 -3.57
CA ARG A 202 -29.54 -4.34 -4.55
C ARG A 202 -29.00 -4.28 -5.98
N LEU A 203 -27.71 -3.98 -6.11
CA LEU A 203 -27.03 -3.96 -7.41
C LEU A 203 -26.59 -5.36 -7.89
N HIS A 204 -26.89 -6.42 -7.14
CA HIS A 204 -26.38 -7.78 -7.40
C HIS A 204 -24.84 -7.81 -7.56
N PHE A 205 -24.15 -6.94 -6.82
CA PHE A 205 -22.70 -6.94 -6.70
C PHE A 205 -22.23 -7.78 -5.53
N LEU A 206 -23.03 -7.87 -4.46
CA LEU A 206 -22.81 -8.69 -3.31
C LEU A 206 -23.88 -9.79 -3.20
N VAL A 207 -23.44 -11.00 -2.83
CA VAL A 207 -24.30 -12.10 -2.41
C VAL A 207 -23.84 -12.53 -1.02
N TYR A 208 -24.76 -12.54 -0.05
CA TYR A 208 -24.43 -12.97 1.32
C TYR A 208 -24.07 -14.45 1.34
N SER A 209 -22.83 -14.76 1.68
CA SER A 209 -22.27 -16.12 1.73
C SER A 209 -21.13 -16.17 2.74
N PRO A 210 -21.44 -16.28 4.04
CA PRO A 210 -20.41 -16.27 5.07
C PRO A 210 -19.53 -17.53 4.99
N HIS A 211 -18.20 -17.37 5.01
CA HIS A 211 -17.23 -18.45 4.90
C HIS A 211 -16.05 -18.33 5.86
N ILE A 212 -16.33 -18.00 7.12
CA ILE A 212 -15.35 -17.92 8.21
C ILE A 212 -15.05 -19.32 8.75
N SER A 213 -14.66 -20.27 7.91
CA SER A 213 -14.49 -21.67 8.33
C SER A 213 -13.15 -21.94 9.03
N ALA A 214 -12.14 -21.09 8.85
CA ALA A 214 -10.80 -21.27 9.43
C ALA A 214 -10.31 -19.98 10.06
N TRP A 215 -10.45 -19.85 11.39
CA TRP A 215 -10.04 -18.66 12.14
C TRP A 215 -8.56 -18.26 11.94
N LYS A 216 -7.66 -19.24 11.72
CA LYS A 216 -6.24 -18.96 11.42
C LYS A 216 -6.07 -18.25 10.09
N SER A 217 -6.78 -18.69 9.06
CA SER A 217 -6.78 -18.03 7.75
C SER A 217 -7.45 -16.65 7.82
N PHE A 218 -8.50 -16.51 8.63
CA PHE A 218 -9.14 -15.22 8.88
C PHE A 218 -8.16 -14.19 9.45
N ILE A 219 -7.44 -14.53 10.53
CA ILE A 219 -6.47 -13.62 11.15
C ILE A 219 -5.33 -13.28 10.18
N ALA A 220 -4.72 -14.30 9.55
CA ALA A 220 -3.60 -14.09 8.65
C ALA A 220 -3.97 -13.21 7.45
N LEU A 221 -5.14 -13.42 6.86
CA LEU A 221 -5.61 -12.64 5.73
C LEU A 221 -6.01 -11.23 6.14
N SER A 222 -6.64 -11.04 7.30
CA SER A 222 -6.97 -9.71 7.83
C SER A 222 -5.72 -8.87 8.06
N ILE A 223 -4.66 -9.47 8.59
CA ILE A 223 -3.36 -8.83 8.75
C ILE A 223 -2.75 -8.50 7.38
N ALA A 224 -2.81 -9.43 6.43
CA ALA A 224 -2.29 -9.22 5.08
C ALA A 224 -3.04 -8.08 4.36
N ILE A 225 -4.36 -8.04 4.45
CA ILE A 225 -5.18 -6.96 3.90
C ILE A 225 -4.76 -5.61 4.50
N LEU A 226 -4.62 -5.53 5.83
CA LEU A 226 -4.27 -4.27 6.48
C LEU A 226 -2.88 -3.75 6.03
N PHE A 227 -1.86 -4.61 6.08
CA PHE A 227 -0.47 -4.17 5.87
C PHE A 227 -0.01 -4.16 4.41
N PHE A 228 -0.61 -4.99 3.54
CA PHE A 228 -0.14 -5.18 2.16
C PHE A 228 -1.15 -4.74 1.08
N THR A 229 -2.33 -4.29 1.51
CA THR A 229 -3.34 -3.70 0.62
C THR A 229 -3.77 -2.34 1.15
N ALA A 230 -4.48 -2.30 2.27
CA ALA A 230 -5.11 -1.09 2.77
C ALA A 230 -4.09 0.02 3.12
N TRP A 231 -3.09 -0.26 3.92
CA TRP A 231 -2.14 0.79 4.33
C TRP A 231 -1.33 1.38 3.16
N PRO A 232 -0.73 0.60 2.24
CA PRO A 232 -0.10 1.15 1.04
C PRO A 232 -1.05 1.95 0.13
N GLU A 233 -2.27 1.48 -0.04
CA GLU A 233 -3.27 2.21 -0.82
C GLU A 233 -3.69 3.51 -0.13
N GLU A 234 -3.86 3.52 1.19
CA GLU A 234 -4.16 4.75 1.92
C GLU A 234 -2.99 5.75 1.92
N LEU A 235 -1.74 5.28 1.90
CA LEU A 235 -0.60 6.16 1.65
C LEU A 235 -0.76 6.87 0.31
N LEU A 236 -1.06 6.12 -0.76
CA LEU A 236 -1.13 6.65 -2.11
C LEU A 236 -2.34 7.59 -2.29
N PHE A 237 -3.54 7.14 -1.88
CA PHE A 237 -4.78 7.85 -2.17
C PHE A 237 -5.11 8.94 -1.16
N ARG A 238 -4.80 8.79 0.14
CA ARG A 238 -5.12 9.78 1.19
C ARG A 238 -3.93 10.62 1.56
N GLY A 239 -2.85 9.96 1.96
CA GLY A 239 -1.64 10.66 2.37
C GLY A 239 -1.04 11.53 1.25
N LEU A 240 -1.09 11.06 0.01
CA LEU A 240 -0.48 11.76 -1.12
C LEU A 240 -1.52 12.39 -2.05
N LEU A 241 -2.34 11.61 -2.76
CA LEU A 241 -3.25 12.14 -3.79
C LEU A 241 -4.25 13.14 -3.22
N GLN A 242 -5.02 12.76 -2.19
CA GLN A 242 -6.01 13.65 -1.58
C GLN A 242 -5.35 14.91 -1.00
N ASN A 243 -4.20 14.75 -0.35
CA ASN A 243 -3.42 15.84 0.21
C ASN A 243 -2.94 16.82 -0.89
N PHE A 244 -2.37 16.30 -1.97
CA PHE A 244 -1.91 17.13 -3.09
C PHE A 244 -3.05 17.82 -3.82
N LEU A 245 -4.18 17.12 -4.01
CA LEU A 245 -5.37 17.72 -4.60
C LEU A 245 -5.92 18.85 -3.73
N SER A 246 -5.84 18.75 -2.39
CA SER A 246 -6.20 19.85 -1.49
C SER A 246 -5.33 21.09 -1.75
N GLY A 247 -4.04 20.92 -1.93
CA GLY A 247 -3.12 21.99 -2.31
C GLY A 247 -3.42 22.63 -3.67
N VAL A 248 -3.81 21.82 -4.66
CA VAL A 248 -4.13 22.26 -6.03
C VAL A 248 -5.49 22.94 -6.10
N THR A 249 -6.53 22.31 -5.56
CA THR A 249 -7.92 22.81 -5.64
C THR A 249 -8.22 23.93 -4.64
N LYS A 250 -7.34 24.13 -3.66
CA LYS A 250 -7.57 25.01 -2.50
C LYS A 250 -8.86 24.69 -1.72
N SER A 251 -9.31 23.44 -1.81
CA SER A 251 -10.52 22.95 -1.17
C SER A 251 -10.37 21.50 -0.70
N ASP A 252 -10.31 21.31 0.60
CA ASP A 252 -10.25 19.97 1.21
C ASP A 252 -11.43 19.09 0.84
N THR A 253 -12.60 19.70 0.67
CA THR A 253 -13.82 18.96 0.31
C THR A 253 -13.79 18.52 -1.15
N ALA A 254 -13.35 19.39 -2.07
CA ALA A 254 -13.19 19.02 -3.48
C ALA A 254 -12.12 17.92 -3.64
N ALA A 255 -10.99 18.06 -2.95
CA ALA A 255 -9.91 17.06 -2.95
C ALA A 255 -10.39 15.70 -2.41
N TRP A 256 -11.12 15.71 -1.30
CA TRP A 256 -11.69 14.51 -0.70
C TRP A 256 -12.62 13.77 -1.67
N ILE A 257 -13.56 14.47 -2.28
CA ILE A 257 -14.50 13.89 -3.26
C ILE A 257 -13.74 13.37 -4.48
N ALA A 258 -12.84 14.19 -5.06
CA ALA A 258 -12.05 13.80 -6.23
C ALA A 258 -11.18 12.58 -5.98
N ALA A 259 -10.44 12.54 -4.87
CA ALA A 259 -9.62 11.39 -4.51
C ALA A 259 -10.46 10.12 -4.27
N SER A 260 -11.67 10.25 -3.71
CA SER A 260 -12.58 9.12 -3.51
C SER A 260 -13.13 8.57 -4.83
N VAL A 261 -13.46 9.44 -5.76
CA VAL A 261 -13.89 9.05 -7.11
C VAL A 261 -12.76 8.39 -7.89
N LEU A 262 -11.52 8.96 -7.83
CA LEU A 262 -10.33 8.36 -8.46
C LEU A 262 -9.98 7.00 -7.83
N PHE A 263 -10.15 6.85 -6.52
CA PHE A 263 -10.03 5.55 -5.85
C PHE A 263 -11.04 4.54 -6.42
N GLY A 264 -12.30 4.93 -6.59
CA GLY A 264 -13.30 4.07 -7.23
C GLY A 264 -12.90 3.68 -8.65
N PHE A 265 -12.45 4.64 -9.48
CA PHE A 265 -12.01 4.38 -10.84
C PHE A 265 -10.79 3.45 -10.92
N SER A 266 -9.91 3.44 -9.91
CA SER A 266 -8.79 2.49 -9.85
C SER A 266 -9.24 1.03 -9.83
N HIS A 267 -10.53 0.75 -9.54
CA HIS A 267 -11.14 -0.57 -9.49
C HIS A 267 -11.94 -0.95 -10.75
N VAL A 268 -12.01 -0.09 -11.77
CA VAL A 268 -12.82 -0.28 -12.97
C VAL A 268 -12.49 -1.58 -13.73
N THR A 269 -11.26 -2.08 -13.61
CA THR A 269 -10.76 -3.32 -14.23
C THR A 269 -10.84 -4.54 -13.32
N ASN A 270 -11.31 -4.41 -12.07
CA ASN A 270 -11.39 -5.53 -11.15
C ASN A 270 -12.56 -6.44 -11.54
N LEU A 271 -12.32 -7.77 -11.48
CA LEU A 271 -13.24 -8.84 -11.89
C LEU A 271 -13.53 -8.83 -13.40
N HIS A 272 -14.07 -7.75 -13.96
CA HIS A 272 -14.32 -7.55 -15.39
C HIS A 272 -14.21 -6.06 -15.77
N PHE A 273 -14.14 -5.74 -17.02
CA PHE A 273 -14.08 -4.36 -17.52
C PHE A 273 -15.26 -4.05 -18.44
N PRO A 274 -15.93 -2.90 -18.26
CA PRO A 274 -15.83 -1.96 -17.12
C PRO A 274 -16.74 -2.39 -15.96
N ASN A 275 -16.21 -2.42 -14.73
CA ASN A 275 -16.99 -2.74 -13.55
C ASN A 275 -17.48 -1.50 -12.82
N TRP A 276 -18.56 -0.89 -13.33
CA TRP A 276 -19.14 0.35 -12.74
C TRP A 276 -19.75 0.16 -11.36
N ARG A 277 -20.22 -1.07 -11.04
CA ARG A 277 -20.72 -1.38 -9.71
C ARG A 277 -19.59 -1.31 -8.67
N TYR A 278 -18.42 -1.84 -9.02
CA TYR A 278 -17.23 -1.74 -8.19
C TYR A 278 -16.79 -0.27 -8.06
N VAL A 279 -16.72 0.46 -9.18
CA VAL A 279 -16.36 1.90 -9.15
C VAL A 279 -17.24 2.66 -8.18
N LEU A 280 -18.56 2.47 -8.24
CA LEU A 280 -19.50 3.14 -7.35
C LEU A 280 -19.27 2.82 -5.87
N LEU A 281 -19.21 1.51 -5.53
CA LEU A 281 -19.06 1.07 -4.15
C LEU A 281 -17.69 1.45 -3.58
N ALA A 282 -16.61 1.33 -4.38
CA ALA A 282 -15.28 1.76 -3.97
C ALA A 282 -15.17 3.29 -3.84
N SER A 283 -15.88 4.08 -4.67
CA SER A 283 -15.96 5.54 -4.50
C SER A 283 -16.64 5.91 -3.18
N ILE A 284 -17.72 5.22 -2.82
CA ILE A 284 -18.40 5.42 -1.53
C ILE A 284 -17.45 5.03 -0.39
N ALA A 285 -16.77 3.88 -0.47
CA ALA A 285 -15.77 3.46 0.51
C ALA A 285 -14.67 4.54 0.65
N GLY A 286 -14.22 5.06 -0.48
CA GLY A 286 -13.26 6.15 -0.57
C GLY A 286 -13.64 7.39 0.23
N LEU A 287 -14.92 7.76 0.27
CA LEU A 287 -15.42 8.88 1.07
C LEU A 287 -15.20 8.63 2.57
N PHE A 288 -15.48 7.42 3.06
CA PHE A 288 -15.28 7.08 4.48
C PHE A 288 -13.80 6.98 4.87
N TYR A 289 -12.96 6.45 4.00
CA TYR A 289 -11.51 6.39 4.21
C TYR A 289 -10.93 7.82 4.27
N GLY A 290 -11.24 8.65 3.28
CA GLY A 290 -10.78 10.04 3.22
C GLY A 290 -11.31 10.90 4.35
N TRP A 291 -12.55 10.66 4.80
CA TRP A 291 -13.11 11.31 5.98
C TRP A 291 -12.34 10.94 7.25
N THR A 292 -12.07 9.65 7.46
CA THR A 292 -11.30 9.17 8.62
C THR A 292 -9.90 9.76 8.62
N TRP A 293 -9.20 9.78 7.48
CA TRP A 293 -7.90 10.42 7.35
C TRP A 293 -7.94 11.91 7.74
N ARG A 294 -8.92 12.67 7.23
CA ARG A 294 -9.08 14.09 7.55
C ARG A 294 -9.33 14.36 9.04
N LYS A 295 -10.03 13.47 9.73
CA LYS A 295 -10.37 13.63 11.15
C LYS A 295 -9.24 13.17 12.09
N THR A 296 -8.41 12.26 11.64
CA THR A 296 -7.35 11.66 12.47
C THR A 296 -5.95 12.13 12.09
N ASN A 297 -5.79 12.74 10.93
CA ASN A 297 -4.50 12.98 10.27
C ASN A 297 -3.61 11.72 10.32
N SER A 298 -4.21 10.56 10.00
CA SER A 298 -3.50 9.28 9.99
C SER A 298 -3.98 8.38 8.87
N ILE A 299 -3.05 8.00 8.01
CA ILE A 299 -3.32 6.99 6.97
C ILE A 299 -3.53 5.61 7.59
N PHE A 300 -2.96 5.34 8.77
CA PHE A 300 -3.17 4.06 9.45
C PHE A 300 -4.60 3.93 10.00
N ALA A 301 -5.17 5.01 10.55
CA ALA A 301 -6.58 5.02 10.95
C ALA A 301 -7.52 4.82 9.74
N SER A 302 -7.21 5.45 8.61
CA SER A 302 -7.93 5.22 7.35
C SER A 302 -7.77 3.78 6.87
N ALA A 303 -6.56 3.22 6.95
CA ALA A 303 -6.29 1.83 6.58
C ALA A 303 -7.04 0.82 7.44
N LEU A 304 -7.31 1.11 8.71
CA LEU A 304 -8.13 0.27 9.56
C LEU A 304 -9.60 0.23 9.10
N VAL A 305 -10.14 1.37 8.62
CA VAL A 305 -11.49 1.39 8.01
C VAL A 305 -11.48 0.61 6.69
N HIS A 306 -10.50 0.86 5.83
CA HIS A 306 -10.34 0.17 4.56
C HIS A 306 -10.23 -1.34 4.76
N ALA A 307 -9.30 -1.79 5.60
CA ALA A 307 -9.14 -3.21 5.90
C ALA A 307 -10.43 -3.81 6.50
N GLY A 308 -11.14 -3.08 7.35
CA GLY A 308 -12.42 -3.51 7.89
C GLY A 308 -13.48 -3.75 6.80
N VAL A 309 -13.54 -2.87 5.80
CA VAL A 309 -14.44 -3.04 4.63
C VAL A 309 -14.06 -4.27 3.82
N ASP A 310 -12.79 -4.45 3.50
CA ASP A 310 -12.31 -5.58 2.71
C ASP A 310 -12.49 -6.92 3.44
N ILE A 311 -12.26 -6.92 4.76
CA ILE A 311 -12.49 -8.10 5.61
C ILE A 311 -13.96 -8.47 5.63
N LEU A 312 -14.86 -7.49 5.84
CA LEU A 312 -16.32 -7.74 5.79
C LEU A 312 -16.73 -8.30 4.44
N TRP A 313 -16.25 -7.70 3.35
CA TRP A 313 -16.55 -8.21 2.02
C TRP A 313 -16.02 -9.62 1.84
N HIS A 314 -14.73 -9.82 2.06
CA HIS A 314 -14.07 -11.11 1.77
C HIS A 314 -14.66 -12.29 2.53
N PHE A 315 -15.11 -12.10 3.78
CA PHE A 315 -15.59 -13.20 4.63
C PHE A 315 -17.10 -13.35 4.70
N LEU A 316 -17.87 -12.34 4.34
CA LEU A 316 -19.32 -12.38 4.44
C LEU A 316 -20.02 -12.39 3.08
N PHE A 317 -19.32 -12.01 2.00
CA PHE A 317 -19.96 -11.84 0.70
C PHE A 317 -19.13 -12.47 -0.42
N LEU A 318 -19.84 -12.93 -1.46
CA LEU A 318 -19.29 -13.25 -2.77
C LEU A 318 -19.67 -12.15 -3.75
N THR A 319 -18.85 -11.99 -4.79
CA THR A 319 -19.15 -11.14 -5.94
C THR A 319 -19.31 -12.05 -7.15
N PRO A 320 -20.54 -12.16 -7.70
CA PRO A 320 -20.83 -13.05 -8.83
C PRO A 320 -20.21 -12.57 -10.14
#